data_e53efc053918507af00e82887aa1d646
#
_entry.id   e53efc053918507af00e82887aa1d646
#
_cell.length_a   1.000
_cell.length_b   1.000
_cell.length_c   1.000
_cell.angle_alpha   90.00
_cell.angle_beta   90.00
_cell.angle_gamma   90.00
#
_symmetry.space_group_name_H-M   'P 1'
#
loop_
_entity.id
_entity.type
_entity.pdbx_description
1 polymer ?
#
loop_
_entity_poly.entity_id
_entity_poly.type
_entity_poly.pdbx_seq_one_letter_code
_entity_poly.pdbx_strand_id
1 'polypeptide(L)'
;MDPKTSKKVSEKETPAMLYDQMLKRGEELLEKPLQGGGESRVRVQHSKGRMTVWERIKVLTTAEAHITFQNWGAELDGAGIVTGILNIDGRDVAVYGHDFTVRAGSMDATNGSKIARLILMAGEHGIPLIGMNDSAGAYVPAGVGGLDGYSEAFSAMRKISGIVPSILLMFGYNAGGGAYLPRQGSFLIQPENTFFGLTGPDVVREALGEDITADDLGGPKVHSKSGVVDLTAPDELGALRTALRLLRYLPDNNYTAPPFRATSLSMDEYVEEEAILLHKTFTNPVTGFNTPFDMRLFLQQLVDYGDYFEFQEVRAKQLTTAFGRMGGNVVGFIANNSAFASGNIDTESSRKGAKFIRFCNLYNIPVIFLEDVSGYAPGSEQERAGVVQAGRELLDAIVDLRVPRLTLIVRNAFGGAYCAWNSYHVGGDFVFALPSARIAVMGPAGRQYVYKDEFREILKNFQQSLDSGVEEHEAAIVRDKAMAKLTLRYERELLNPEEALRLGSVSSIVMPGHSRKVLGNALCYLLRHYQPSAMGGPQRE
;
A
#
# COMPACT_ATOMS: atom_id res chain seq x y z
N MET A 1 19.85 47.53 -75.79
CA MET A 1 20.63 46.25 -75.82
C MET A 1 20.43 45.57 -74.48
N ASP A 2 19.80 44.48 -74.55
CA ASP A 2 19.54 43.48 -73.57
C ASP A 2 20.85 42.93 -72.94
N PRO A 3 20.84 42.44 -71.71
CA PRO A 3 20.79 41.01 -71.62
C PRO A 3 20.18 40.35 -70.36
N LYS A 4 19.46 39.31 -70.67
CA LYS A 4 19.38 38.03 -69.94
C LYS A 4 18.99 38.03 -68.45
N THR A 5 17.69 38.00 -68.24
CA THR A 5 17.11 37.27 -67.11
C THR A 5 17.26 35.77 -67.33
N SER A 6 18.23 35.13 -66.69
CA SER A 6 18.29 33.68 -66.60
C SER A 6 17.14 33.21 -65.68
N LYS A 7 16.06 32.67 -66.25
CA LYS A 7 15.10 31.84 -65.54
C LYS A 7 15.86 30.67 -64.94
N LYS A 8 15.99 30.60 -63.61
CA LYS A 8 16.29 29.36 -62.91
C LYS A 8 15.18 28.37 -63.28
N VAL A 9 15.51 27.38 -64.07
CA VAL A 9 14.65 26.22 -64.29
C VAL A 9 14.52 25.52 -62.94
N SER A 10 13.34 25.49 -62.35
CA SER A 10 13.06 24.64 -61.22
C SER A 10 13.32 23.21 -61.67
N GLU A 11 14.32 22.56 -61.13
CA GLU A 11 14.48 21.11 -61.30
C GLU A 11 13.10 20.48 -60.90
N LYS A 12 12.47 19.80 -61.86
CA LYS A 12 11.24 19.07 -61.56
C LYS A 12 11.61 17.97 -60.57
N GLU A 13 11.08 18.04 -59.38
CA GLU A 13 11.24 16.98 -58.38
C GLU A 13 10.80 15.66 -59.00
N THR A 14 11.70 14.69 -58.99
CA THR A 14 11.38 13.34 -59.43
C THR A 14 10.60 12.60 -58.32
N PRO A 15 9.75 11.63 -58.67
CA PRO A 15 9.07 10.81 -57.66
C PRO A 15 10.00 10.18 -56.64
N ALA A 16 11.23 9.81 -57.03
CA ALA A 16 12.25 9.28 -56.13
C ALA A 16 12.72 10.35 -55.11
N MET A 17 13.01 11.57 -55.57
CA MET A 17 13.40 12.67 -54.65
C MET A 17 12.30 13.03 -53.66
N LEU A 18 11.05 12.99 -54.09
CA LEU A 18 9.90 13.23 -53.21
C LEU A 18 9.78 12.13 -52.15
N TYR A 19 9.98 10.87 -52.54
CA TYR A 19 9.95 9.75 -51.63
C TYR A 19 11.08 9.82 -50.59
N ASP A 20 12.30 10.16 -51.00
CA ASP A 20 13.44 10.35 -50.09
C ASP A 20 13.19 11.50 -49.08
N GLN A 21 12.54 12.58 -49.52
CA GLN A 21 12.13 13.67 -48.60
C GLN A 21 11.08 13.19 -47.60
N MET A 22 10.12 12.34 -48.01
CA MET A 22 9.13 11.74 -47.11
C MET A 22 9.77 10.82 -46.07
N LEU A 23 10.76 9.99 -46.49
CA LEU A 23 11.51 9.13 -45.57
C LEU A 23 12.25 9.97 -44.52
N LYS A 24 13.01 10.97 -44.96
CA LYS A 24 13.72 11.88 -44.07
C LYS A 24 12.78 12.58 -43.08
N ARG A 25 11.63 13.04 -43.54
CA ARG A 25 10.61 13.63 -42.65
C ARG A 25 10.06 12.61 -41.67
N GLY A 26 9.89 11.35 -42.10
CA GLY A 26 9.49 10.25 -41.22
C GLY A 26 10.51 10.03 -40.09
N GLU A 27 11.80 10.00 -40.42
CA GLU A 27 12.89 9.89 -39.46
C GLU A 27 12.86 11.07 -38.44
N GLU A 28 12.74 12.31 -38.94
CA GLU A 28 12.62 13.51 -38.07
C GLU A 28 11.43 13.42 -37.11
N LEU A 29 10.29 12.87 -37.58
CA LEU A 29 9.09 12.69 -36.74
C LEU A 29 9.29 11.61 -35.65
N LEU A 30 10.08 10.57 -35.92
CA LEU A 30 10.41 9.53 -34.95
C LEU A 30 11.43 10.03 -33.90
N GLU A 31 12.39 10.85 -34.32
CA GLU A 31 13.44 11.37 -33.42
C GLU A 31 12.97 12.52 -32.52
N LYS A 32 12.03 13.33 -33.00
CA LYS A 32 11.59 14.55 -32.31
C LYS A 32 11.18 14.34 -30.86
N PRO A 33 10.39 13.31 -30.45
CA PRO A 33 10.03 13.09 -29.06
C PRO A 33 11.23 12.76 -28.17
N LEU A 34 12.25 12.09 -28.71
CA LEU A 34 13.45 11.71 -27.99
C LEU A 34 14.30 12.93 -27.60
N GLN A 35 14.17 14.03 -28.33
CA GLN A 35 14.85 15.30 -28.05
C GLN A 35 14.18 16.08 -26.90
N GLY A 36 12.96 15.70 -26.49
CA GLY A 36 12.18 16.38 -25.48
C GLY A 36 12.02 17.87 -25.80
N GLY A 37 12.20 18.73 -24.81
CA GLY A 37 12.19 20.19 -24.95
C GLY A 37 13.50 20.80 -25.52
N GLY A 38 14.41 19.96 -26.00
CA GLY A 38 15.71 20.33 -26.53
C GLY A 38 16.85 20.31 -25.49
N GLU A 39 18.08 20.30 -26.00
CA GLU A 39 19.31 20.10 -25.20
C GLU A 39 19.40 21.03 -23.97
N SER A 40 19.07 22.31 -24.15
CA SER A 40 19.14 23.29 -23.06
C SER A 40 18.21 22.92 -21.89
N ARG A 41 16.98 22.50 -22.16
CA ARG A 41 16.02 22.11 -21.12
C ARG A 41 16.36 20.77 -20.47
N VAL A 42 16.91 19.83 -21.25
CA VAL A 42 17.43 18.57 -20.73
C VAL A 42 18.60 18.84 -19.77
N ARG A 43 19.55 19.72 -20.12
CA ARG A 43 20.65 20.14 -19.22
C ARG A 43 20.12 20.75 -17.92
N VAL A 44 19.10 21.59 -17.97
CA VAL A 44 18.46 22.17 -16.77
C VAL A 44 17.81 21.08 -15.92
N GLN A 45 17.18 20.07 -16.52
CA GLN A 45 16.62 18.90 -15.81
C GLN A 45 17.72 18.16 -15.05
N HIS A 46 18.81 17.82 -15.74
CA HIS A 46 19.97 17.13 -15.16
C HIS A 46 20.68 17.94 -14.07
N SER A 47 20.80 19.28 -14.23
CA SER A 47 21.41 20.13 -13.20
C SER A 47 20.64 20.12 -11.87
N LYS A 48 19.38 19.73 -11.89
CA LYS A 48 18.53 19.51 -10.70
C LYS A 48 18.58 18.07 -10.17
N GLY A 49 19.46 17.22 -10.70
CA GLY A 49 19.56 15.81 -10.33
C GLY A 49 18.37 14.95 -10.79
N ARG A 50 17.62 15.42 -11.80
CA ARG A 50 16.39 14.75 -12.27
C ARG A 50 16.60 14.07 -13.61
N MET A 51 16.00 12.89 -13.77
CA MET A 51 16.00 12.14 -15.02
C MET A 51 14.95 12.68 -16.00
N THR A 52 15.22 12.56 -17.30
CA THR A 52 14.20 12.72 -18.35
C THR A 52 13.23 11.54 -18.34
N VAL A 53 12.06 11.68 -18.97
CA VAL A 53 11.08 10.59 -19.09
C VAL A 53 11.68 9.36 -19.79
N TRP A 54 12.52 9.58 -20.80
CA TRP A 54 13.19 8.51 -21.55
C TRP A 54 14.22 7.74 -20.71
N GLU A 55 14.97 8.43 -19.85
CA GLU A 55 15.89 7.81 -18.91
C GLU A 55 15.13 6.99 -17.86
N ARG A 56 14.00 7.50 -17.36
CA ARG A 56 13.12 6.74 -16.45
C ARG A 56 12.57 5.47 -17.09
N ILE A 57 12.18 5.54 -18.37
CA ILE A 57 11.74 4.35 -19.15
C ILE A 57 12.86 3.33 -19.25
N LYS A 58 14.11 3.76 -19.51
CA LYS A 58 15.27 2.86 -19.58
C LYS A 58 15.59 2.17 -18.25
N VAL A 59 15.22 2.76 -17.12
CA VAL A 59 15.31 2.10 -15.81
C VAL A 59 14.24 1.00 -15.66
N LEU A 60 13.03 1.22 -16.21
CA LEU A 60 11.96 0.23 -16.14
C LEU A 60 12.25 -1.00 -17.03
N THR A 61 12.79 -0.77 -18.23
CA THR A 61 13.14 -1.85 -19.16
C THR A 61 14.21 -1.41 -20.15
N THR A 62 15.02 -2.37 -20.59
CA THR A 62 15.95 -2.20 -21.73
C THR A 62 15.40 -2.75 -23.05
N ALA A 63 14.25 -3.45 -22.99
CA ALA A 63 13.58 -3.95 -24.20
C ALA A 63 12.93 -2.79 -24.97
N GLU A 64 12.81 -2.96 -26.29
CA GLU A 64 12.03 -2.04 -27.10
C GLU A 64 10.55 -2.08 -26.69
N ALA A 65 9.88 -0.95 -26.81
CA ALA A 65 8.45 -0.87 -26.57
C ALA A 65 7.68 -1.65 -27.65
N HIS A 66 6.72 -2.48 -27.25
CA HIS A 66 5.84 -3.15 -28.19
C HIS A 66 4.98 -2.15 -28.95
N ILE A 67 4.46 -1.13 -28.29
CA ILE A 67 3.66 -0.07 -28.88
C ILE A 67 4.01 1.25 -28.19
N THR A 68 4.36 2.26 -28.98
CA THR A 68 4.61 3.61 -28.49
C THR A 68 3.64 4.59 -29.18
N PHE A 69 2.82 5.26 -28.37
CA PHE A 69 1.89 6.29 -28.81
C PHE A 69 2.49 7.67 -28.56
N GLN A 70 3.00 8.28 -29.60
CA GLN A 70 3.63 9.59 -29.52
C GLN A 70 3.37 10.42 -30.78
N ASN A 71 3.71 11.68 -30.76
CA ASN A 71 3.63 12.56 -31.91
C ASN A 71 2.26 12.64 -32.57
N TRP A 72 1.19 12.60 -31.78
CA TRP A 72 -0.14 12.86 -32.31
C TRP A 72 -0.77 14.06 -31.60
N GLY A 73 -1.56 14.82 -32.37
CA GLY A 73 -2.10 16.11 -32.03
C GLY A 73 -1.82 17.13 -33.13
N ALA A 74 -2.53 18.26 -33.14
CA ALA A 74 -2.48 19.23 -34.23
C ALA A 74 -1.07 19.81 -34.46
N GLU A 75 -0.30 20.01 -33.40
CA GLU A 75 1.06 20.59 -33.45
C GLU A 75 2.06 19.73 -32.67
N LEU A 76 1.90 18.44 -32.67
CA LEU A 76 2.68 17.49 -31.85
C LEU A 76 2.58 17.78 -30.34
N ASP A 77 1.49 18.33 -29.89
CA ASP A 77 1.24 18.67 -28.47
C ASP A 77 1.32 17.45 -27.56
N GLY A 78 0.99 16.27 -28.10
CA GLY A 78 1.16 15.02 -27.41
C GLY A 78 2.60 14.63 -27.07
N ALA A 79 3.60 15.33 -27.61
CA ALA A 79 5.02 15.08 -27.33
C ALA A 79 5.40 15.37 -25.86
N GLY A 80 4.63 16.16 -25.12
CA GLY A 80 4.82 16.39 -23.70
C GLY A 80 4.45 15.19 -22.81
N ILE A 81 3.82 14.18 -23.37
CA ILE A 81 3.47 12.90 -22.73
C ILE A 81 3.97 11.75 -23.60
N VAL A 82 4.73 10.85 -23.00
CA VAL A 82 5.11 9.57 -23.62
C VAL A 82 4.17 8.49 -23.10
N THR A 83 3.64 7.68 -24.01
CA THR A 83 2.78 6.54 -23.68
C THR A 83 3.21 5.32 -24.47
N GLY A 84 3.18 4.14 -23.86
CA GLY A 84 3.54 2.91 -24.56
C GLY A 84 3.15 1.66 -23.78
N ILE A 85 3.23 0.52 -24.44
CA ILE A 85 3.18 -0.81 -23.84
C ILE A 85 4.60 -1.36 -23.87
N LEU A 86 5.15 -1.58 -22.68
CA LEU A 86 6.53 -2.01 -22.46
C LEU A 86 6.55 -3.46 -22.00
N ASN A 87 7.59 -4.20 -22.37
CA ASN A 87 7.90 -5.48 -21.75
C ASN A 87 8.76 -5.24 -20.51
N ILE A 88 8.24 -5.58 -19.32
CA ILE A 88 8.93 -5.47 -18.04
C ILE A 88 8.95 -6.85 -17.38
N ASP A 89 10.13 -7.41 -17.18
CA ASP A 89 10.31 -8.77 -16.63
C ASP A 89 9.46 -9.84 -17.34
N GLY A 90 9.29 -9.73 -18.68
CA GLY A 90 8.52 -10.67 -19.52
C GLY A 90 7.01 -10.43 -19.52
N ARG A 91 6.53 -9.34 -18.94
CA ARG A 91 5.11 -8.96 -18.86
C ARG A 91 4.84 -7.68 -19.64
N ASP A 92 3.68 -7.61 -20.27
CA ASP A 92 3.21 -6.38 -20.89
C ASP A 92 2.70 -5.43 -19.80
N VAL A 93 3.19 -4.20 -19.82
CA VAL A 93 2.83 -3.14 -18.86
C VAL A 93 2.54 -1.86 -19.64
N ALA A 94 1.39 -1.26 -19.42
CA ALA A 94 1.07 0.05 -19.93
C ALA A 94 1.83 1.11 -19.14
N VAL A 95 2.54 2.01 -19.81
CA VAL A 95 3.35 3.04 -19.17
C VAL A 95 3.05 4.41 -19.78
N TYR A 96 2.74 5.40 -18.96
CA TYR A 96 2.77 6.80 -19.37
C TYR A 96 3.76 7.60 -18.52
N GLY A 97 4.30 8.66 -19.11
CA GLY A 97 5.18 9.57 -18.40
C GLY A 97 5.12 10.98 -18.96
N HIS A 98 5.12 11.97 -18.06
CA HIS A 98 5.25 13.37 -18.43
C HIS A 98 6.68 13.69 -18.77
N ASP A 99 6.91 14.37 -19.88
CA ASP A 99 8.20 14.99 -20.20
C ASP A 99 8.22 16.42 -19.67
N PHE A 100 8.83 16.61 -18.51
CA PHE A 100 8.92 17.92 -17.88
C PHE A 100 9.72 18.94 -18.72
N THR A 101 10.55 18.47 -19.62
CA THR A 101 11.33 19.36 -20.53
C THR A 101 10.46 20.02 -21.59
N VAL A 102 9.26 19.45 -21.85
CA VAL A 102 8.25 19.99 -22.78
C VAL A 102 7.15 20.68 -21.99
N ARG A 103 7.10 22.01 -22.03
CA ARG A 103 6.08 22.83 -21.33
C ARG A 103 5.89 22.45 -19.86
N ALA A 104 6.99 22.07 -19.18
CA ALA A 104 6.98 21.58 -17.79
C ALA A 104 5.99 20.42 -17.53
N GLY A 105 5.81 19.54 -18.51
CA GLY A 105 4.89 18.40 -18.42
C GLY A 105 3.42 18.78 -18.25
N SER A 106 3.04 20.03 -18.59
CA SER A 106 1.68 20.53 -18.33
C SER A 106 0.63 19.85 -19.20
N MET A 107 -0.57 19.75 -18.65
CA MET A 107 -1.72 19.07 -19.26
C MET A 107 -2.48 19.99 -20.21
N ASP A 108 -2.79 19.50 -21.39
CA ASP A 108 -3.78 20.04 -22.31
C ASP A 108 -4.75 18.92 -22.75
N ALA A 109 -5.71 19.22 -23.59
CA ALA A 109 -6.71 18.25 -24.05
C ALA A 109 -6.05 17.06 -24.78
N THR A 110 -5.07 17.32 -25.64
CA THR A 110 -4.36 16.27 -26.41
C THR A 110 -3.57 15.35 -25.50
N ASN A 111 -2.84 15.90 -24.54
CA ASN A 111 -2.08 15.12 -23.55
C ASN A 111 -3.02 14.28 -22.67
N GLY A 112 -4.14 14.85 -22.24
CA GLY A 112 -5.15 14.14 -21.47
C GLY A 112 -5.77 12.97 -22.24
N SER A 113 -6.18 13.19 -23.46
CA SER A 113 -6.72 12.14 -24.34
C SER A 113 -5.68 11.02 -24.60
N LYS A 114 -4.42 11.39 -24.75
CA LYS A 114 -3.33 10.42 -24.92
C LYS A 114 -3.14 9.53 -23.70
N ILE A 115 -3.16 10.10 -22.48
CA ILE A 115 -3.10 9.34 -21.23
C ILE A 115 -4.36 8.47 -21.08
N ALA A 116 -5.54 9.05 -21.28
CA ALA A 116 -6.81 8.34 -21.13
C ALA A 116 -6.93 7.14 -22.07
N ARG A 117 -6.51 7.31 -23.31
CA ARG A 117 -6.48 6.21 -24.30
C ARG A 117 -5.61 5.04 -23.83
N LEU A 118 -4.41 5.30 -23.32
CA LEU A 118 -3.54 4.25 -22.78
C LEU A 118 -4.15 3.56 -21.57
N ILE A 119 -4.68 4.35 -20.62
CA ILE A 119 -5.32 3.82 -19.40
C ILE A 119 -6.49 2.89 -19.77
N LEU A 120 -7.38 3.31 -20.66
CA LEU A 120 -8.51 2.48 -21.09
C LEU A 120 -8.05 1.21 -21.79
N MET A 121 -7.02 1.28 -22.62
CA MET A 121 -6.41 0.12 -23.28
C MET A 121 -5.81 -0.85 -22.24
N ALA A 122 -5.15 -0.34 -21.20
CA ALA A 122 -4.63 -1.19 -20.13
C ALA A 122 -5.76 -1.98 -19.44
N GLY A 123 -6.88 -1.33 -19.14
CA GLY A 123 -8.06 -2.00 -18.58
C GLY A 123 -8.72 -3.01 -19.54
N GLU A 124 -8.80 -2.68 -20.82
CA GLU A 124 -9.39 -3.54 -21.85
C GLU A 124 -8.54 -4.78 -22.12
N HIS A 125 -7.22 -4.62 -22.15
CA HIS A 125 -6.29 -5.72 -22.37
C HIS A 125 -5.92 -6.48 -21.08
N GLY A 126 -6.30 -5.96 -19.92
CA GLY A 126 -6.02 -6.58 -18.63
C GLY A 126 -4.53 -6.59 -18.27
N ILE A 127 -3.80 -5.50 -18.56
CA ILE A 127 -2.37 -5.35 -18.27
C ILE A 127 -2.14 -4.26 -17.21
N PRO A 128 -1.14 -4.41 -16.31
CA PRO A 128 -0.84 -3.42 -15.28
C PRO A 128 -0.48 -2.05 -15.86
N LEU A 129 -0.70 -1.00 -15.07
CA LEU A 129 -0.37 0.38 -15.42
C LEU A 129 0.74 0.94 -14.53
N ILE A 130 1.74 1.59 -15.14
CA ILE A 130 2.72 2.44 -14.43
C ILE A 130 2.57 3.87 -14.96
N GLY A 131 2.35 4.83 -14.06
CA GLY A 131 2.26 6.25 -14.39
C GLY A 131 3.38 7.07 -13.74
N MET A 132 4.14 7.81 -14.55
CA MET A 132 5.21 8.70 -14.10
C MET A 132 4.76 10.16 -14.21
N ASN A 133 4.31 10.72 -13.08
CA ASN A 133 3.70 12.04 -13.01
C ASN A 133 4.76 13.10 -12.68
N ASP A 134 4.96 14.05 -13.60
CA ASP A 134 5.93 15.12 -13.50
C ASP A 134 5.38 16.35 -14.25
N SER A 135 4.44 17.08 -13.62
CA SER A 135 3.61 18.07 -14.30
C SER A 135 3.42 19.33 -13.47
N ALA A 136 3.61 20.47 -14.09
CA ALA A 136 3.27 21.77 -13.49
C ALA A 136 1.74 22.03 -13.39
N GLY A 137 0.89 21.07 -13.77
CA GLY A 137 -0.55 21.21 -13.74
C GLY A 137 -1.18 21.47 -15.12
N ALA A 138 -2.33 22.12 -15.16
CA ALA A 138 -2.99 22.47 -16.41
C ALA A 138 -2.18 23.50 -17.20
N TYR A 139 -2.10 23.34 -18.52
CA TYR A 139 -1.47 24.29 -19.41
C TYR A 139 -2.36 25.52 -19.56
N VAL A 140 -2.04 26.58 -18.84
CA VAL A 140 -2.88 27.81 -18.77
C VAL A 140 -3.24 28.38 -20.15
N PRO A 141 -2.30 28.46 -21.13
CA PRO A 141 -2.63 28.95 -22.46
C PRO A 141 -3.65 28.10 -23.24
N ALA A 142 -3.85 26.83 -22.88
CA ALA A 142 -4.88 25.98 -23.48
C ALA A 142 -6.30 26.27 -22.94
N GLY A 143 -6.42 27.17 -21.96
CA GLY A 143 -7.70 27.51 -21.35
C GLY A 143 -8.40 26.29 -20.75
N VAL A 144 -9.69 26.10 -21.04
CA VAL A 144 -10.49 24.96 -20.54
C VAL A 144 -9.96 23.62 -21.04
N GLY A 145 -9.27 23.56 -22.17
CA GLY A 145 -8.67 22.32 -22.69
C GLY A 145 -7.68 21.67 -21.73
N GLY A 146 -6.99 22.46 -20.88
CA GLY A 146 -6.14 21.90 -19.83
C GLY A 146 -6.94 21.18 -18.75
N LEU A 147 -8.14 21.63 -18.43
CA LEU A 147 -9.05 21.00 -17.47
C LEU A 147 -9.75 19.78 -18.06
N ASP A 148 -10.16 19.86 -19.33
CA ASP A 148 -10.79 18.75 -20.05
C ASP A 148 -9.83 17.56 -20.15
N GLY A 149 -8.54 17.81 -20.40
CA GLY A 149 -7.53 16.76 -20.42
C GLY A 149 -7.41 16.01 -19.09
N TYR A 150 -7.45 16.71 -17.97
CA TYR A 150 -7.48 16.06 -16.65
C TYR A 150 -8.79 15.30 -16.42
N SER A 151 -9.94 15.87 -16.80
CA SER A 151 -11.26 15.24 -16.63
C SER A 151 -11.34 13.91 -17.37
N GLU A 152 -10.82 13.86 -18.59
CA GLU A 152 -10.78 12.62 -19.39
C GLU A 152 -9.87 11.57 -18.75
N ALA A 153 -8.66 11.95 -18.30
CA ALA A 153 -7.74 11.08 -17.61
C ALA A 153 -8.30 10.53 -16.27
N PHE A 154 -8.98 11.38 -15.47
CA PHE A 154 -9.65 10.97 -14.23
C PHE A 154 -10.74 9.94 -14.49
N SER A 155 -11.57 10.19 -15.51
CA SER A 155 -12.62 9.25 -15.92
C SER A 155 -12.05 7.89 -16.34
N ALA A 156 -10.98 7.90 -17.13
CA ALA A 156 -10.29 6.70 -17.58
C ALA A 156 -9.71 5.91 -16.38
N MET A 157 -8.99 6.59 -15.48
CA MET A 157 -8.39 5.96 -14.29
C MET A 157 -9.46 5.32 -13.39
N ARG A 158 -10.59 6.02 -13.20
CA ARG A 158 -11.69 5.46 -12.41
C ARG A 158 -12.33 4.24 -13.05
N LYS A 159 -12.41 4.19 -14.38
CA LYS A 159 -12.97 3.04 -15.12
C LYS A 159 -12.14 1.76 -14.96
N ILE A 160 -10.82 1.88 -14.86
CA ILE A 160 -9.92 0.72 -14.71
C ILE A 160 -9.67 0.31 -13.25
N SER A 161 -10.10 1.14 -12.28
CA SER A 161 -9.94 0.84 -10.85
C SER A 161 -10.62 -0.50 -10.52
N GLY A 162 -9.86 -1.41 -9.89
CA GLY A 162 -10.29 -2.76 -9.59
C GLY A 162 -10.30 -3.72 -10.78
N ILE A 163 -9.87 -3.30 -11.98
CA ILE A 163 -9.68 -4.18 -13.15
C ILE A 163 -8.21 -4.54 -13.30
N VAL A 164 -7.33 -3.55 -13.35
CA VAL A 164 -5.88 -3.72 -13.43
C VAL A 164 -5.19 -2.93 -12.30
N PRO A 165 -4.14 -3.48 -11.69
CA PRO A 165 -3.38 -2.75 -10.68
C PRO A 165 -2.59 -1.61 -11.34
N SER A 166 -2.48 -0.49 -10.63
CA SER A 166 -1.76 0.68 -11.10
C SER A 166 -0.74 1.19 -10.07
N ILE A 167 0.47 1.47 -10.54
CA ILE A 167 1.58 2.01 -9.74
C ILE A 167 1.89 3.40 -10.26
N LEU A 168 1.65 4.41 -9.42
CA LEU A 168 1.86 5.81 -9.79
C LEU A 168 3.07 6.36 -9.05
N LEU A 169 3.93 7.07 -9.79
CA LEU A 169 5.13 7.70 -9.27
C LEU A 169 4.99 9.21 -9.38
N MET A 170 5.33 9.91 -8.31
CA MET A 170 5.31 11.37 -8.25
C MET A 170 6.72 11.92 -8.40
N PHE A 171 6.98 12.58 -9.50
CA PHE A 171 8.27 13.23 -9.73
C PHE A 171 8.11 14.75 -9.76
N GLY A 172 9.10 15.46 -9.24
CA GLY A 172 9.14 16.92 -9.28
C GLY A 172 8.04 17.60 -8.47
N TYR A 173 7.36 18.55 -9.09
CA TYR A 173 6.35 19.40 -8.46
C TYR A 173 5.02 19.23 -9.18
N ASN A 174 3.99 18.77 -8.45
CA ASN A 174 2.68 18.50 -9.03
C ASN A 174 1.59 19.19 -8.22
N ALA A 175 0.75 19.98 -8.86
CA ALA A 175 -0.34 20.70 -8.19
C ALA A 175 -1.70 20.47 -8.91
N GLY A 176 -2.78 20.64 -8.17
CA GLY A 176 -4.14 20.55 -8.69
C GLY A 176 -4.47 19.18 -9.28
N GLY A 177 -4.85 19.13 -10.54
CA GLY A 177 -5.15 17.90 -11.27
C GLY A 177 -3.96 16.91 -11.31
N GLY A 178 -2.73 17.42 -11.29
CA GLY A 178 -1.52 16.62 -11.19
C GLY A 178 -1.39 15.85 -9.87
N ALA A 179 -2.13 16.21 -8.83
CA ALA A 179 -2.20 15.48 -7.58
C ALA A 179 -3.31 14.43 -7.58
N TYR A 180 -4.47 14.72 -8.17
CA TYR A 180 -5.61 13.82 -8.16
C TYR A 180 -5.43 12.59 -9.05
N LEU A 181 -4.95 12.76 -10.28
CA LEU A 181 -4.77 11.65 -11.22
C LEU A 181 -3.94 10.51 -10.63
N PRO A 182 -2.73 10.75 -10.10
CA PRO A 182 -1.95 9.67 -9.52
C PRO A 182 -2.57 9.11 -8.24
N ARG A 183 -3.30 9.91 -7.44
CA ARG A 183 -3.95 9.39 -6.23
C ARG A 183 -5.12 8.46 -6.51
N GLN A 184 -5.70 8.49 -7.71
CA GLN A 184 -6.72 7.52 -8.12
C GLN A 184 -6.15 6.12 -8.40
N GLY A 185 -4.82 5.97 -8.50
CA GLY A 185 -4.18 4.67 -8.67
C GLY A 185 -4.15 3.82 -7.40
N SER A 186 -3.83 2.55 -7.58
CA SER A 186 -3.76 1.55 -6.50
C SER A 186 -2.66 1.90 -5.49
N PHE A 187 -1.46 2.19 -5.99
CA PHE A 187 -0.30 2.56 -5.17
C PHE A 187 0.35 3.84 -5.67
N LEU A 188 0.69 4.70 -4.73
CA LEU A 188 1.38 5.95 -4.98
C LEU A 188 2.74 5.97 -4.28
N ILE A 189 3.81 6.22 -5.07
CA ILE A 189 5.19 6.30 -4.61
C ILE A 189 5.67 7.74 -4.75
N GLN A 190 6.14 8.34 -3.66
CA GLN A 190 6.70 9.69 -3.65
C GLN A 190 8.17 9.66 -3.20
N PRO A 191 9.14 10.02 -4.08
CA PRO A 191 10.52 10.17 -3.68
C PRO A 191 10.76 11.47 -2.90
N GLU A 192 11.89 11.53 -2.16
CA GLU A 192 12.35 12.76 -1.50
C GLU A 192 12.57 13.89 -2.52
N ASN A 193 12.52 15.12 -2.03
CA ASN A 193 12.67 16.34 -2.82
C ASN A 193 11.58 16.51 -3.91
N THR A 194 10.41 15.98 -3.69
CA THR A 194 9.22 16.16 -4.54
C THR A 194 8.07 16.76 -3.75
N PHE A 195 7.18 17.40 -4.47
CA PHE A 195 5.97 18.00 -3.93
C PHE A 195 4.76 17.60 -4.75
N PHE A 196 3.66 17.28 -4.07
CA PHE A 196 2.35 17.37 -4.70
C PHE A 196 1.29 17.83 -3.70
N GLY A 197 0.29 18.51 -4.20
CA GLY A 197 -0.76 19.06 -3.35
C GLY A 197 -1.91 19.64 -4.17
N LEU A 198 -2.97 20.03 -3.47
CA LEU A 198 -4.11 20.67 -4.10
C LEU A 198 -3.71 22.02 -4.73
N THR A 199 -2.90 22.78 -3.98
CA THR A 199 -2.33 24.06 -4.40
C THR A 199 -0.88 24.16 -3.95
N GLY A 200 -0.08 25.02 -4.60
CA GLY A 200 1.28 25.30 -4.16
C GLY A 200 1.34 26.26 -2.97
N PRO A 201 2.52 26.40 -2.32
CA PRO A 201 2.74 27.29 -1.18
C PRO A 201 2.38 28.75 -1.44
N ASP A 202 2.62 29.26 -2.63
CA ASP A 202 2.31 30.66 -2.98
C ASP A 202 0.80 30.95 -2.92
N VAL A 203 -0.03 30.00 -3.39
CA VAL A 203 -1.49 30.12 -3.31
C VAL A 203 -1.96 30.05 -1.86
N VAL A 204 -1.36 29.19 -1.04
CA VAL A 204 -1.65 29.09 0.40
C VAL A 204 -1.31 30.40 1.11
N ARG A 205 -0.15 31.01 0.79
CA ARG A 205 0.26 32.30 1.34
C ARG A 205 -0.69 33.42 0.92
N GLU A 206 -1.10 33.46 -0.34
CA GLU A 206 -2.02 34.49 -0.85
C GLU A 206 -3.42 34.36 -0.25
N ALA A 207 -3.93 33.13 -0.14
CA ALA A 207 -5.30 32.87 0.31
C ALA A 207 -5.47 32.90 1.85
N LEU A 208 -4.48 32.44 2.59
CA LEU A 208 -4.57 32.23 4.04
C LEU A 208 -3.55 33.04 4.85
N GLY A 209 -2.55 33.66 4.20
CA GLY A 209 -1.45 34.34 4.87
C GLY A 209 -0.45 33.36 5.56
N GLU A 210 -0.54 32.07 5.24
CA GLU A 210 0.33 31.03 5.81
C GLU A 210 1.62 30.91 4.99
N ASP A 211 2.75 31.12 5.65
CA ASP A 211 4.08 30.94 5.03
C ASP A 211 4.58 29.51 5.29
N ILE A 212 4.48 28.64 4.30
CA ILE A 212 4.79 27.22 4.39
C ILE A 212 5.69 26.81 3.22
N THR A 213 6.63 25.90 3.47
CA THR A 213 7.47 25.34 2.41
C THR A 213 6.73 24.26 1.61
N ALA A 214 7.17 23.97 0.39
CA ALA A 214 6.61 22.88 -0.41
C ALA A 214 6.77 21.51 0.30
N ASP A 215 7.89 21.27 0.97
CA ASP A 215 8.14 20.02 1.70
C ASP A 215 7.21 19.87 2.92
N ASP A 216 6.96 20.96 3.65
CA ASP A 216 6.06 20.96 4.80
C ASP A 216 4.57 20.91 4.40
N LEU A 217 4.22 21.37 3.20
CA LEU A 217 2.84 21.37 2.69
C LEU A 217 2.47 20.02 2.05
N GLY A 218 3.34 19.45 1.22
CA GLY A 218 3.03 18.27 0.42
C GLY A 218 4.24 17.43 0.06
N GLY A 219 5.28 17.46 0.89
CA GLY A 219 6.43 16.57 0.77
C GLY A 219 6.14 15.15 1.25
N PRO A 220 7.07 14.19 0.99
CA PRO A 220 6.87 12.79 1.32
C PRO A 220 6.66 12.52 2.81
N LYS A 221 7.27 13.32 3.70
CA LYS A 221 7.08 13.20 5.16
C LYS A 221 5.67 13.55 5.62
N VAL A 222 4.99 14.46 4.93
CA VAL A 222 3.60 14.84 5.21
C VAL A 222 2.67 13.76 4.69
N HIS A 223 2.83 13.39 3.43
CA HIS A 223 1.92 12.49 2.74
C HIS A 223 2.04 11.02 3.18
N SER A 224 3.21 10.59 3.63
CA SER A 224 3.36 9.26 4.24
C SER A 224 2.63 9.12 5.58
N LYS A 225 2.59 10.19 6.39
CA LYS A 225 1.86 10.22 7.67
C LYS A 225 0.35 10.30 7.47
N SER A 226 -0.12 11.11 6.52
CA SER A 226 -1.54 11.25 6.20
C SER A 226 -2.13 10.06 5.45
N GLY A 227 -1.27 9.15 4.91
CA GLY A 227 -1.68 7.99 4.12
C GLY A 227 -2.12 8.34 2.71
N VAL A 228 -1.87 9.54 2.25
CA VAL A 228 -2.05 9.92 0.84
C VAL A 228 -1.04 9.17 -0.03
N VAL A 229 0.18 8.97 0.45
CA VAL A 229 1.23 8.16 -0.19
C VAL A 229 1.32 6.79 0.46
N ASP A 230 1.50 5.78 -0.35
CA ASP A 230 1.65 4.39 0.13
C ASP A 230 3.12 4.03 0.39
N LEU A 231 4.04 4.63 -0.36
CA LEU A 231 5.48 4.35 -0.31
C LEU A 231 6.29 5.62 -0.54
N THR A 232 7.41 5.72 0.15
CA THR A 232 8.42 6.76 -0.10
C THR A 232 9.69 6.14 -0.68
N ALA A 233 10.53 6.95 -1.32
CA ALA A 233 11.80 6.51 -1.87
C ALA A 233 12.86 7.62 -1.70
N PRO A 234 14.16 7.28 -1.61
CA PRO A 234 15.21 8.28 -1.41
C PRO A 234 15.41 9.22 -2.60
N ASP A 235 15.09 8.76 -3.80
CA ASP A 235 15.25 9.49 -5.06
C ASP A 235 14.41 8.89 -6.19
N GLU A 236 14.48 9.46 -7.40
CA GLU A 236 13.74 8.98 -8.58
C GLU A 236 14.11 7.53 -8.95
N LEU A 237 15.39 7.17 -8.86
CA LEU A 237 15.86 5.81 -9.15
C LEU A 237 15.34 4.81 -8.14
N GLY A 238 15.36 5.16 -6.86
CA GLY A 238 14.76 4.38 -5.78
C GLY A 238 13.26 4.16 -5.97
N ALA A 239 12.52 5.20 -6.40
CA ALA A 239 11.10 5.09 -6.69
C ALA A 239 10.80 4.14 -7.85
N LEU A 240 11.56 4.21 -8.94
CA LEU A 240 11.42 3.29 -10.09
C LEU A 240 11.73 1.84 -9.70
N ARG A 241 12.81 1.61 -8.93
CA ARG A 241 13.14 0.28 -8.39
C ARG A 241 12.07 -0.26 -7.45
N THR A 242 11.49 0.62 -6.63
CA THR A 242 10.36 0.26 -5.75
C THR A 242 9.14 -0.15 -6.57
N ALA A 243 8.83 0.56 -7.64
CA ALA A 243 7.75 0.19 -8.57
C ALA A 243 7.98 -1.17 -9.22
N LEU A 244 9.20 -1.45 -9.70
CA LEU A 244 9.58 -2.75 -10.26
C LEU A 244 9.47 -3.88 -9.23
N ARG A 245 9.92 -3.64 -7.99
CA ARG A 245 9.79 -4.61 -6.91
C ARG A 245 8.33 -4.89 -6.58
N LEU A 246 7.49 -3.84 -6.50
CA LEU A 246 6.06 -3.98 -6.26
C LEU A 246 5.36 -4.75 -7.39
N LEU A 247 5.67 -4.44 -8.65
CA LEU A 247 5.09 -5.13 -9.82
C LEU A 247 5.26 -6.65 -9.75
N ARG A 248 6.34 -7.15 -9.13
CA ARG A 248 6.60 -8.60 -8.95
C ARG A 248 5.65 -9.30 -7.98
N TYR A 249 4.88 -8.56 -7.19
CA TYR A 249 3.84 -9.11 -6.31
C TYR A 249 2.44 -9.02 -6.93
N LEU A 250 2.24 -8.14 -7.92
CA LEU A 250 0.93 -7.84 -8.48
C LEU A 250 0.57 -8.77 -9.64
N PRO A 251 -0.68 -9.28 -9.72
CA PRO A 251 -1.19 -9.95 -10.91
C PRO A 251 -1.33 -8.96 -12.08
N ASP A 252 -1.59 -9.46 -13.27
CA ASP A 252 -1.84 -8.59 -14.43
C ASP A 252 -3.18 -7.87 -14.31
N ASN A 253 -4.18 -8.55 -13.75
CA ASN A 253 -5.54 -8.05 -13.64
C ASN A 253 -6.33 -8.79 -12.54
N ASN A 254 -7.60 -8.43 -12.38
CA ASN A 254 -8.47 -8.95 -11.33
C ASN A 254 -9.04 -10.36 -11.57
N TYR A 255 -8.67 -11.04 -12.66
CA TYR A 255 -9.06 -12.43 -12.95
C TYR A 255 -7.85 -13.35 -13.15
N THR A 256 -6.64 -12.86 -12.87
CA THR A 256 -5.42 -13.67 -12.88
C THR A 256 -4.88 -13.89 -11.47
N ALA A 257 -4.15 -14.98 -11.28
CA ALA A 257 -3.45 -15.24 -10.03
C ALA A 257 -2.23 -14.31 -9.90
N PRO A 258 -1.84 -13.95 -8.68
CA PRO A 258 -0.55 -13.30 -8.43
C PRO A 258 0.62 -14.14 -8.96
N PRO A 259 1.73 -13.51 -9.38
CA PRO A 259 2.85 -14.22 -9.99
C PRO A 259 3.55 -15.15 -9.00
N PHE A 260 3.61 -16.43 -9.33
CA PHE A 260 4.35 -17.43 -8.58
C PHE A 260 5.85 -17.33 -8.84
N ARG A 261 6.67 -17.51 -7.80
CA ARG A 261 8.13 -17.60 -7.91
C ARG A 261 8.62 -18.83 -7.17
N ALA A 262 9.20 -19.77 -7.89
CA ALA A 262 9.76 -20.98 -7.27
C ALA A 262 10.79 -20.63 -6.19
N THR A 263 10.73 -21.35 -5.08
CA THR A 263 11.66 -21.23 -3.95
C THR A 263 12.30 -22.59 -3.66
N SER A 264 13.54 -22.56 -3.18
CA SER A 264 14.23 -23.75 -2.67
C SER A 264 13.97 -24.00 -1.18
N LEU A 265 13.29 -23.06 -0.49
CA LEU A 265 12.98 -23.20 0.93
C LEU A 265 11.86 -24.21 1.13
N SER A 266 12.10 -25.18 2.03
CA SER A 266 11.08 -26.12 2.44
C SER A 266 10.00 -25.43 3.28
N MET A 267 8.74 -25.81 3.04
CA MET A 267 7.62 -25.39 3.91
C MET A 267 7.53 -26.25 5.17
N ASP A 268 8.14 -27.44 5.18
CA ASP A 268 8.09 -28.39 6.29
C ASP A 268 9.21 -28.19 7.32
N GLU A 269 10.08 -27.23 7.09
CA GLU A 269 11.23 -26.96 7.96
C GLU A 269 10.79 -26.33 9.29
N TYR A 270 11.42 -26.77 10.39
CA TYR A 270 11.27 -26.14 11.69
C TYR A 270 12.07 -24.84 11.72
N VAL A 271 11.43 -23.73 12.10
CA VAL A 271 12.05 -22.40 12.16
C VAL A 271 12.47 -22.11 13.60
N GLU A 272 13.72 -22.44 13.93
CA GLU A 272 14.25 -22.27 15.29
C GLU A 272 14.25 -20.80 15.73
N GLU A 273 14.53 -19.87 14.81
CA GLU A 273 14.53 -18.43 15.07
C GLU A 273 13.16 -17.92 15.52
N GLU A 274 12.07 -18.48 15.00
CA GLU A 274 10.70 -18.18 15.45
C GLU A 274 10.52 -18.58 16.92
N ALA A 275 10.91 -19.78 17.27
CA ALA A 275 10.76 -20.30 18.63
C ALA A 275 11.62 -19.49 19.63
N ILE A 276 12.86 -19.17 19.27
CA ILE A 276 13.76 -18.33 20.09
C ILE A 276 13.18 -16.92 20.26
N LEU A 277 12.68 -16.31 19.19
CA LEU A 277 12.07 -14.97 19.21
C LEU A 277 10.90 -14.92 20.19
N LEU A 278 9.96 -15.85 20.08
CA LEU A 278 8.78 -15.91 20.94
C LEU A 278 9.15 -16.21 22.39
N HIS A 279 10.06 -17.16 22.63
CA HIS A 279 10.55 -17.47 23.96
C HIS A 279 11.17 -16.24 24.62
N LYS A 280 12.13 -15.58 23.95
CA LYS A 280 12.79 -14.36 24.47
C LYS A 280 11.80 -13.24 24.78
N THR A 281 10.78 -13.08 23.91
CA THR A 281 9.76 -12.03 24.08
C THR A 281 8.89 -12.32 25.31
N PHE A 282 8.36 -13.52 25.43
CA PHE A 282 7.34 -13.83 26.47
C PHE A 282 7.94 -14.24 27.82
N THR A 283 9.22 -14.54 27.88
CA THR A 283 9.93 -14.82 29.15
C THR A 283 10.76 -13.65 29.68
N ASN A 284 10.51 -12.43 29.16
CA ASN A 284 11.18 -11.24 29.66
C ASN A 284 10.95 -11.09 31.18
N PRO A 285 12.00 -10.98 32.01
CA PRO A 285 11.87 -11.03 33.48
C PRO A 285 11.13 -9.82 34.06
N VAL A 286 11.05 -8.70 33.32
CA VAL A 286 10.42 -7.47 33.79
C VAL A 286 8.98 -7.35 33.28
N THR A 287 8.75 -7.59 32.01
CA THR A 287 7.50 -7.33 31.33
C THR A 287 6.70 -8.59 31.00
N GLY A 288 7.35 -9.76 30.96
CA GLY A 288 6.69 -11.04 30.67
C GLY A 288 5.84 -10.96 29.41
N PHE A 289 4.60 -11.44 29.50
CA PHE A 289 3.61 -11.40 28.40
C PHE A 289 3.16 -9.98 27.99
N ASN A 290 3.52 -8.94 28.74
CA ASN A 290 3.24 -7.55 28.38
C ASN A 290 4.39 -6.89 27.62
N THR A 291 5.43 -7.65 27.28
CA THR A 291 6.55 -7.14 26.48
C THR A 291 6.05 -6.60 25.14
N PRO A 292 6.36 -5.34 24.77
CA PRO A 292 6.08 -4.84 23.45
C PRO A 292 6.73 -5.73 22.40
N PHE A 293 5.96 -6.13 21.38
CA PHE A 293 6.42 -7.08 20.38
C PHE A 293 6.29 -6.52 18.96
N ASP A 294 7.41 -6.37 18.28
CA ASP A 294 7.40 -5.97 16.87
C ASP A 294 7.06 -7.17 15.98
N MET A 295 5.82 -7.22 15.52
CA MET A 295 5.31 -8.33 14.70
C MET A 295 6.05 -8.50 13.37
N ARG A 296 6.77 -7.49 12.91
CA ARG A 296 7.61 -7.59 11.70
C ARG A 296 8.73 -8.61 11.86
N LEU A 297 9.28 -8.77 13.06
CA LEU A 297 10.29 -9.78 13.35
C LEU A 297 9.73 -11.21 13.23
N PHE A 298 8.46 -11.39 13.61
CA PHE A 298 7.78 -12.67 13.43
C PHE A 298 7.41 -12.91 11.97
N LEU A 299 6.90 -11.89 11.28
CA LEU A 299 6.60 -11.95 9.85
C LEU A 299 7.82 -12.40 9.02
N GLN A 300 9.01 -11.92 9.35
CA GLN A 300 10.25 -12.33 8.67
C GLN A 300 10.51 -13.85 8.75
N GLN A 301 10.06 -14.50 9.81
CA GLN A 301 10.22 -15.95 9.97
C GLN A 301 9.22 -16.77 9.12
N LEU A 302 8.13 -16.14 8.71
CA LEU A 302 7.07 -16.78 7.92
C LEU A 302 7.33 -16.73 6.41
N VAL A 303 7.89 -15.62 5.93
CA VAL A 303 8.06 -15.36 4.50
C VAL A 303 9.32 -15.96 3.92
N ASP A 304 9.31 -16.26 2.63
CA ASP A 304 10.47 -16.78 1.91
C ASP A 304 11.63 -15.79 2.01
N TYR A 305 12.78 -16.28 2.45
CA TYR A 305 14.04 -15.52 2.62
C TYR A 305 13.93 -14.30 3.56
N GLY A 306 12.90 -14.21 4.39
CA GLY A 306 12.64 -13.04 5.24
C GLY A 306 12.27 -11.78 4.46
N ASP A 307 11.96 -11.90 3.15
CA ASP A 307 11.69 -10.78 2.26
C ASP A 307 10.19 -10.45 2.22
N TYR A 308 9.83 -9.26 2.68
CA TYR A 308 8.49 -8.71 2.60
C TYR A 308 8.52 -7.26 2.14
N PHE A 309 7.38 -6.75 1.67
CA PHE A 309 7.20 -5.42 1.13
C PHE A 309 6.11 -4.69 1.92
N GLU A 310 6.49 -3.84 2.86
CA GLU A 310 5.58 -3.11 3.75
C GLU A 310 5.03 -1.85 3.09
N PHE A 311 3.74 -1.56 3.34
CA PHE A 311 3.03 -0.36 2.88
C PHE A 311 2.72 0.56 4.04
N GLN A 312 2.81 1.87 3.80
CA GLN A 312 2.48 2.91 4.78
C GLN A 312 3.16 2.67 6.15
N GLU A 313 4.44 2.33 6.12
CA GLU A 313 5.24 1.95 7.30
C GLU A 313 5.18 2.98 8.43
N VAL A 314 5.11 4.28 8.09
CA VAL A 314 5.11 5.36 9.09
C VAL A 314 3.71 5.77 9.56
N ARG A 315 2.65 5.31 8.87
CA ARG A 315 1.25 5.56 9.23
C ARG A 315 0.69 4.41 10.04
N ALA A 316 -0.02 4.71 11.12
CA ALA A 316 -0.69 3.70 11.95
C ALA A 316 0.23 2.49 12.20
N LYS A 317 1.38 2.72 12.85
CA LYS A 317 2.45 1.73 13.05
C LYS A 317 2.01 0.50 13.83
N GLN A 318 0.92 0.60 14.60
CA GLN A 318 0.30 -0.50 15.31
C GLN A 318 -0.36 -1.54 14.38
N LEU A 319 -0.39 -1.26 13.07
CA LEU A 319 -0.84 -2.18 12.04
C LEU A 319 0.19 -2.24 10.90
N THR A 320 0.78 -3.40 10.69
CA THR A 320 1.63 -3.70 9.54
C THR A 320 0.79 -4.27 8.41
N THR A 321 0.94 -3.73 7.20
CA THR A 321 0.36 -4.26 5.96
C THR A 321 1.49 -4.51 4.97
N ALA A 322 1.62 -5.73 4.48
CA ALA A 322 2.76 -6.09 3.63
C ALA A 322 2.42 -7.19 2.62
N PHE A 323 3.12 -7.20 1.50
CA PHE A 323 3.23 -8.39 0.67
C PHE A 323 4.46 -9.19 1.03
N GLY A 324 4.34 -10.50 1.02
CA GLY A 324 5.45 -11.44 1.13
C GLY A 324 5.21 -12.64 0.23
N ARG A 325 6.13 -13.60 0.27
CA ARG A 325 5.92 -14.89 -0.39
C ARG A 325 6.01 -16.00 0.65
N MET A 326 5.18 -17.00 0.44
CA MET A 326 5.18 -18.20 1.26
C MET A 326 5.11 -19.42 0.32
N GLY A 327 6.19 -20.19 0.27
CA GLY A 327 6.32 -21.27 -0.69
C GLY A 327 6.20 -20.81 -2.15
N GLY A 328 6.71 -19.62 -2.46
CA GLY A 328 6.67 -18.99 -3.79
C GLY A 328 5.38 -18.24 -4.11
N ASN A 329 4.28 -18.47 -3.38
CA ASN A 329 3.01 -17.78 -3.59
C ASN A 329 3.01 -16.39 -2.94
N VAL A 330 2.46 -15.41 -3.61
CA VAL A 330 2.26 -14.07 -3.04
C VAL A 330 1.16 -14.12 -1.98
N VAL A 331 1.40 -13.47 -0.87
CA VAL A 331 0.47 -13.37 0.27
C VAL A 331 0.44 -11.92 0.76
N GLY A 332 -0.75 -11.41 1.03
CA GLY A 332 -0.96 -10.19 1.80
C GLY A 332 -0.93 -10.50 3.30
N PHE A 333 -0.08 -9.83 4.04
CA PHE A 333 -0.03 -9.94 5.50
C PHE A 333 -0.62 -8.69 6.12
N ILE A 334 -1.49 -8.89 7.09
CA ILE A 334 -2.04 -7.84 7.93
C ILE A 334 -1.82 -8.24 9.39
N ALA A 335 -1.06 -7.46 10.12
CA ALA A 335 -0.53 -7.85 11.41
C ALA A 335 -0.64 -6.74 12.44
N ASN A 336 -1.20 -7.04 13.61
CA ASN A 336 -1.14 -6.11 14.73
C ASN A 336 0.29 -6.03 15.25
N ASN A 337 0.80 -4.82 15.41
CA ASN A 337 2.15 -4.57 15.93
C ASN A 337 2.05 -3.95 17.32
N SER A 338 2.14 -4.76 18.34
CA SER A 338 1.97 -4.34 19.74
C SER A 338 3.15 -3.53 20.30
N ALA A 339 4.26 -3.41 19.55
CA ALA A 339 5.31 -2.45 19.86
C ALA A 339 4.82 -1.00 19.79
N PHE A 340 3.71 -0.75 19.08
CA PHE A 340 3.08 0.55 18.95
C PHE A 340 1.62 0.47 19.43
N ALA A 341 1.23 1.39 20.31
CA ALA A 341 -0.14 1.50 20.86
C ALA A 341 -0.77 0.13 21.24
N SER A 342 0.04 -0.82 21.72
CA SER A 342 -0.39 -2.19 22.12
C SER A 342 -1.13 -2.97 21.02
N GLY A 343 -0.88 -2.64 19.73
CA GLY A 343 -1.57 -3.24 18.59
C GLY A 343 -3.05 -2.86 18.46
N ASN A 344 -3.51 -1.85 19.18
CA ASN A 344 -4.92 -1.44 19.19
C ASN A 344 -5.36 -0.94 17.81
N ILE A 345 -6.61 -1.23 17.48
CA ILE A 345 -7.24 -0.76 16.25
C ILE A 345 -7.86 0.62 16.50
N ASP A 346 -7.37 1.63 15.80
CA ASP A 346 -7.90 2.99 15.79
C ASP A 346 -8.48 3.38 14.42
N THR A 347 -8.92 4.61 14.28
CA THR A 347 -9.48 5.13 13.04
C THR A 347 -8.52 5.00 11.85
N GLU A 348 -7.23 5.31 12.06
CA GLU A 348 -6.24 5.31 10.98
C GLU A 348 -5.79 3.88 10.61
N SER A 349 -5.59 3.01 11.58
CA SER A 349 -5.27 1.60 11.33
C SER A 349 -6.45 0.87 10.67
N SER A 350 -7.69 1.20 11.05
CA SER A 350 -8.89 0.66 10.39
C SER A 350 -8.94 1.02 8.90
N ARG A 351 -8.71 2.29 8.55
CA ARG A 351 -8.69 2.74 7.16
C ARG A 351 -7.51 2.14 6.37
N LYS A 352 -6.33 2.07 6.99
CA LYS A 352 -5.14 1.42 6.39
C LYS A 352 -5.42 -0.05 6.08
N GLY A 353 -5.95 -0.79 7.05
CA GLY A 353 -6.29 -2.19 6.91
C GLY A 353 -7.36 -2.44 5.86
N ALA A 354 -8.47 -1.68 5.90
CA ALA A 354 -9.57 -1.81 4.95
C ALA A 354 -9.11 -1.60 3.49
N LYS A 355 -8.29 -0.57 3.24
CA LYS A 355 -7.72 -0.33 1.90
C LYS A 355 -6.91 -1.52 1.41
N PHE A 356 -6.01 -2.03 2.25
CA PHE A 356 -5.12 -3.14 1.89
C PHE A 356 -5.90 -4.44 1.64
N ILE A 357 -6.86 -4.76 2.51
CA ILE A 357 -7.70 -5.95 2.39
C ILE A 357 -8.53 -5.92 1.11
N ARG A 358 -9.18 -4.78 0.81
CA ARG A 358 -9.95 -4.62 -0.43
C ARG A 358 -9.06 -4.81 -1.67
N PHE A 359 -7.85 -4.28 -1.65
CA PHE A 359 -6.89 -4.49 -2.73
C PHE A 359 -6.57 -5.98 -2.90
N CYS A 360 -6.23 -6.69 -1.84
CA CYS A 360 -5.96 -8.12 -1.90
C CYS A 360 -7.15 -8.90 -2.47
N ASN A 361 -8.37 -8.56 -2.03
CA ASN A 361 -9.59 -9.21 -2.50
C ASN A 361 -9.87 -8.97 -3.99
N LEU A 362 -9.66 -7.73 -4.47
CA LEU A 362 -9.83 -7.37 -5.89
C LEU A 362 -8.86 -8.13 -6.80
N TYR A 363 -7.63 -8.32 -6.34
CA TYR A 363 -6.53 -8.84 -7.15
C TYR A 363 -6.11 -10.27 -6.80
N ASN A 364 -7.02 -11.06 -6.24
CA ASN A 364 -6.84 -12.49 -5.97
C ASN A 364 -5.62 -12.83 -5.10
N ILE A 365 -5.22 -11.93 -4.20
CA ILE A 365 -4.10 -12.13 -3.28
C ILE A 365 -4.63 -12.74 -1.98
N PRO A 366 -4.23 -13.97 -1.59
CA PRO A 366 -4.60 -14.56 -0.32
C PRO A 366 -4.09 -13.73 0.85
N VAL A 367 -4.79 -13.73 1.98
CA VAL A 367 -4.45 -12.89 3.14
C VAL A 367 -4.19 -13.73 4.38
N ILE A 368 -3.11 -13.41 5.09
CA ILE A 368 -2.80 -13.97 6.41
C ILE A 368 -2.86 -12.86 7.45
N PHE A 369 -3.67 -13.08 8.47
CA PHE A 369 -3.83 -12.21 9.63
C PHE A 369 -2.94 -12.72 10.77
N LEU A 370 -2.08 -11.85 11.30
CA LEU A 370 -1.28 -12.12 12.50
C LEU A 370 -1.84 -11.28 13.64
N GLU A 371 -2.45 -11.94 14.62
CA GLU A 371 -3.23 -11.27 15.64
C GLU A 371 -2.46 -11.13 16.95
N ASP A 372 -2.29 -9.88 17.39
CA ASP A 372 -1.83 -9.48 18.72
C ASP A 372 -2.47 -8.14 19.06
N VAL A 373 -3.78 -8.17 19.36
CA VAL A 373 -4.62 -6.98 19.53
C VAL A 373 -5.25 -6.92 20.91
N SER A 374 -5.03 -5.80 21.60
CA SER A 374 -5.63 -5.58 22.93
C SER A 374 -7.07 -5.03 22.86
N GLY A 375 -7.54 -4.61 21.70
CA GLY A 375 -8.88 -4.10 21.48
C GLY A 375 -8.92 -2.95 20.46
N TYR A 376 -10.09 -2.34 20.33
CA TYR A 376 -10.20 -1.03 19.69
C TYR A 376 -9.71 0.06 20.64
N ALA A 377 -9.04 1.09 20.08
CA ALA A 377 -8.54 2.21 20.86
C ALA A 377 -9.72 3.01 21.48
N PRO A 378 -9.81 3.09 22.81
CA PRO A 378 -10.90 3.81 23.47
C PRO A 378 -10.60 5.31 23.56
N GLY A 379 -11.63 6.09 23.81
CA GLY A 379 -11.51 7.49 24.19
C GLY A 379 -12.20 8.47 23.27
N SER A 380 -12.47 9.66 23.81
CA SER A 380 -13.26 10.70 23.12
C SER A 380 -12.60 11.22 21.84
N GLU A 381 -11.29 11.15 21.72
CA GLU A 381 -10.55 11.50 20.52
C GLU A 381 -10.90 10.54 19.38
N GLN A 382 -10.87 9.24 19.64
CA GLN A 382 -11.20 8.21 18.65
C GLN A 382 -12.68 8.22 18.27
N GLU A 383 -13.57 8.46 19.24
CA GLU A 383 -15.00 8.62 18.96
C GLU A 383 -15.26 9.83 18.05
N ARG A 384 -14.62 10.98 18.33
CA ARG A 384 -14.72 12.18 17.47
C ARG A 384 -14.09 11.98 16.09
N ALA A 385 -13.03 11.17 15.98
CA ALA A 385 -12.40 10.80 14.71
C ALA A 385 -13.24 9.78 13.91
N GLY A 386 -14.29 9.20 14.48
CA GLY A 386 -15.21 8.27 13.83
C GLY A 386 -14.71 6.83 13.83
N VAL A 387 -14.13 6.36 14.93
CA VAL A 387 -13.61 4.97 15.07
C VAL A 387 -14.67 3.92 14.77
N VAL A 388 -15.94 4.14 15.13
CA VAL A 388 -17.05 3.20 14.83
C VAL A 388 -17.25 3.05 13.33
N GLN A 389 -17.24 4.18 12.58
CA GLN A 389 -17.39 4.13 11.12
C GLN A 389 -16.18 3.48 10.46
N ALA A 390 -14.96 3.84 10.88
CA ALA A 390 -13.74 3.27 10.32
C ALA A 390 -13.59 1.77 10.67
N GLY A 391 -13.96 1.37 11.89
CA GLY A 391 -14.00 -0.02 12.32
C GLY A 391 -15.01 -0.85 11.53
N ARG A 392 -16.19 -0.28 11.22
CA ARG A 392 -17.16 -0.91 10.31
C ARG A 392 -16.57 -1.09 8.90
N GLU A 393 -15.88 -0.09 8.35
CA GLU A 393 -15.26 -0.20 7.03
C GLU A 393 -14.20 -1.32 6.97
N LEU A 394 -13.46 -1.51 8.05
CA LEU A 394 -12.51 -2.61 8.20
C LEU A 394 -13.23 -3.96 8.29
N LEU A 395 -14.26 -4.06 9.10
CA LEU A 395 -15.06 -5.29 9.24
C LEU A 395 -15.73 -5.67 7.92
N ASP A 396 -16.35 -4.72 7.23
CA ASP A 396 -16.95 -4.95 5.91
C ASP A 396 -15.91 -5.49 4.92
N ALA A 397 -14.71 -4.90 4.88
CA ALA A 397 -13.63 -5.35 4.01
C ALA A 397 -13.18 -6.79 4.33
N ILE A 398 -13.19 -7.18 5.60
CA ILE A 398 -12.86 -8.55 6.03
C ILE A 398 -13.97 -9.53 5.67
N VAL A 399 -15.24 -9.18 5.93
CA VAL A 399 -16.39 -10.04 5.61
C VAL A 399 -16.52 -10.28 4.11
N ASP A 400 -16.23 -9.26 3.30
CA ASP A 400 -16.29 -9.31 1.84
C ASP A 400 -15.14 -10.11 1.19
N LEU A 401 -14.12 -10.55 1.96
CA LEU A 401 -13.00 -11.32 1.42
C LEU A 401 -13.49 -12.65 0.82
N ARG A 402 -13.07 -12.91 -0.41
CA ARG A 402 -13.33 -14.15 -1.16
C ARG A 402 -12.05 -14.93 -1.46
N VAL A 403 -10.89 -14.27 -1.28
CA VAL A 403 -9.59 -14.93 -1.41
C VAL A 403 -9.33 -15.84 -0.20
N PRO A 404 -8.48 -16.86 -0.34
CA PRO A 404 -8.03 -17.66 0.80
C PRO A 404 -7.53 -16.78 1.94
N ARG A 405 -8.01 -17.05 3.17
CA ARG A 405 -7.71 -16.22 4.33
C ARG A 405 -7.48 -17.04 5.59
N LEU A 406 -6.34 -16.81 6.20
CA LEU A 406 -5.89 -17.51 7.39
C LEU A 406 -5.69 -16.53 8.54
N THR A 407 -5.85 -16.99 9.77
CA THR A 407 -5.50 -16.23 10.97
C THR A 407 -4.58 -17.04 11.86
N LEU A 408 -3.53 -16.41 12.38
CA LEU A 408 -2.72 -16.92 13.46
C LEU A 408 -2.79 -15.95 14.64
N ILE A 409 -3.37 -16.39 15.74
CA ILE A 409 -3.40 -15.64 17.00
C ILE A 409 -2.08 -15.89 17.72
N VAL A 410 -1.24 -14.86 17.75
CA VAL A 410 0.12 -14.94 18.33
C VAL A 410 0.08 -14.72 19.83
N ARG A 411 -0.71 -13.73 20.29
CA ARG A 411 -0.81 -13.42 21.71
C ARG A 411 -2.21 -12.91 22.09
N ASN A 412 -2.45 -11.59 22.12
CA ASN A 412 -3.71 -11.02 22.58
C ASN A 412 -4.76 -11.03 21.46
N ALA A 413 -5.99 -11.37 21.83
CA ALA A 413 -7.16 -11.34 20.98
C ALA A 413 -8.39 -11.02 21.82
N PHE A 414 -8.62 -9.72 22.11
CA PHE A 414 -9.62 -9.30 23.08
C PHE A 414 -10.81 -8.56 22.46
N GLY A 415 -11.98 -8.89 22.98
CA GLY A 415 -13.22 -8.14 22.76
C GLY A 415 -13.67 -8.09 21.32
N GLY A 416 -14.22 -6.94 20.91
CA GLY A 416 -14.69 -6.74 19.54
C GLY A 416 -13.60 -6.84 18.47
N ALA A 417 -12.34 -6.60 18.85
CA ALA A 417 -11.22 -6.75 17.92
C ALA A 417 -11.05 -8.23 17.50
N TYR A 418 -11.08 -9.18 18.43
CA TYR A 418 -11.09 -10.61 18.11
C TYR A 418 -12.23 -10.97 17.13
N CYS A 419 -13.46 -10.48 17.40
CA CYS A 419 -14.59 -10.77 16.52
C CYS A 419 -14.37 -10.27 15.09
N ALA A 420 -13.83 -9.05 14.96
CA ALA A 420 -13.67 -8.39 13.68
C ALA A 420 -12.44 -8.87 12.90
N TRP A 421 -11.41 -9.42 13.57
CA TRP A 421 -10.10 -9.70 12.98
C TRP A 421 -10.01 -11.06 12.29
N ASN A 422 -10.88 -11.27 11.29
CA ASN A 422 -10.93 -12.53 10.50
C ASN A 422 -11.10 -13.79 11.36
N SER A 423 -11.95 -13.71 12.39
CA SER A 423 -12.36 -14.89 13.14
C SER A 423 -13.13 -15.88 12.24
N TYR A 424 -13.27 -17.12 12.69
CA TYR A 424 -14.02 -18.15 11.95
C TYR A 424 -15.43 -17.67 11.55
N HIS A 425 -16.13 -16.99 12.45
CA HIS A 425 -17.52 -16.56 12.22
C HIS A 425 -17.69 -15.37 11.26
N VAL A 426 -16.63 -14.60 11.00
CA VAL A 426 -16.63 -13.58 9.94
C VAL A 426 -16.03 -14.11 8.63
N GLY A 427 -15.77 -15.43 8.57
CA GLY A 427 -15.42 -16.16 7.37
C GLY A 427 -13.96 -16.57 7.23
N GLY A 428 -13.15 -16.53 8.29
CA GLY A 428 -11.80 -17.09 8.27
C GLY A 428 -11.82 -18.57 7.87
N ASP A 429 -11.03 -18.97 6.86
CA ASP A 429 -11.00 -20.38 6.40
C ASP A 429 -10.40 -21.29 7.46
N PHE A 430 -9.29 -20.88 8.05
CA PHE A 430 -8.69 -21.52 9.22
C PHE A 430 -8.17 -20.46 10.18
N VAL A 431 -8.43 -20.68 11.47
CA VAL A 431 -7.92 -19.86 12.58
C VAL A 431 -7.04 -20.72 13.45
N PHE A 432 -5.77 -20.36 13.53
CA PHE A 432 -4.76 -21.03 14.34
C PHE A 432 -4.41 -20.17 15.55
N ALA A 433 -3.92 -20.80 16.61
CA ALA A 433 -3.44 -20.06 17.79
C ALA A 433 -2.11 -20.67 18.29
N LEU A 434 -1.19 -19.82 18.70
CA LEU A 434 -0.04 -20.25 19.48
C LEU A 434 -0.47 -20.61 20.91
N PRO A 435 0.30 -21.42 21.67
CA PRO A 435 0.03 -21.67 23.09
C PRO A 435 0.02 -20.39 23.94
N SER A 436 0.67 -19.32 23.46
CA SER A 436 0.70 -17.98 24.06
C SER A 436 -0.56 -17.15 23.79
N ALA A 437 -1.51 -17.65 23.00
CA ALA A 437 -2.73 -16.92 22.66
C ALA A 437 -3.61 -16.70 23.90
N ARG A 438 -4.07 -15.46 24.09
CA ARG A 438 -4.97 -15.04 25.15
C ARG A 438 -6.25 -14.52 24.52
N ILE A 439 -7.27 -15.37 24.48
CA ILE A 439 -8.53 -15.09 23.78
C ILE A 439 -9.63 -14.88 24.81
N ALA A 440 -10.22 -13.71 24.88
CA ALA A 440 -11.28 -13.40 25.82
C ALA A 440 -12.09 -12.14 25.45
N VAL A 441 -13.25 -11.98 26.08
CA VAL A 441 -14.06 -10.75 25.96
C VAL A 441 -13.28 -9.54 26.49
N MET A 442 -12.46 -9.71 27.53
CA MET A 442 -11.66 -8.65 28.13
C MET A 442 -10.29 -9.21 28.55
N GLY A 443 -9.25 -8.39 28.40
CA GLY A 443 -7.93 -8.69 28.96
C GLY A 443 -7.93 -8.79 30.50
N PRO A 444 -6.76 -8.69 31.18
CA PRO A 444 -6.63 -8.91 32.62
C PRO A 444 -7.59 -8.10 33.51
N ALA A 445 -8.09 -6.96 33.03
CA ALA A 445 -9.11 -6.17 33.73
C ALA A 445 -10.45 -6.90 33.88
N GLY A 446 -10.71 -7.91 33.05
CA GLY A 446 -11.94 -8.70 33.10
C GLY A 446 -12.19 -9.43 34.43
N ARG A 447 -11.11 -9.68 35.21
CA ARG A 447 -11.21 -10.30 36.54
C ARG A 447 -12.25 -9.66 37.45
N GLN A 448 -12.42 -8.34 37.39
CA GLN A 448 -13.38 -7.60 38.23
C GLN A 448 -14.85 -7.92 37.91
N TYR A 449 -15.12 -8.40 36.70
CA TYR A 449 -16.48 -8.78 36.27
C TYR A 449 -16.75 -10.25 36.52
N VAL A 450 -15.75 -11.10 36.38
CA VAL A 450 -15.86 -12.57 36.53
C VAL A 450 -15.85 -12.93 38.02
N TYR A 451 -14.88 -12.40 38.78
CA TYR A 451 -14.73 -12.66 40.21
C TYR A 451 -15.21 -11.46 41.03
N LYS A 452 -16.44 -11.03 40.77
CA LYS A 452 -17.00 -9.77 41.28
C LYS A 452 -17.01 -9.68 42.79
N ASP A 453 -17.33 -10.77 43.47
CA ASP A 453 -17.46 -10.79 44.95
C ASP A 453 -16.07 -10.78 45.59
N GLU A 454 -15.12 -11.59 45.13
CA GLU A 454 -13.75 -11.60 45.59
C GLU A 454 -13.06 -10.25 45.33
N PHE A 455 -13.31 -9.62 44.18
CA PHE A 455 -12.78 -8.32 43.82
C PHE A 455 -13.30 -7.24 44.81
N ARG A 456 -14.59 -7.26 45.12
CA ARG A 456 -15.20 -6.33 46.08
C ARG A 456 -14.69 -6.56 47.48
N GLU A 457 -14.49 -7.81 47.88
CA GLU A 457 -13.92 -8.15 49.20
C GLU A 457 -12.50 -7.60 49.35
N ILE A 458 -11.65 -7.73 48.34
CA ILE A 458 -10.30 -7.14 48.34
C ILE A 458 -10.36 -5.62 48.56
N LEU A 459 -11.26 -4.91 47.87
CA LEU A 459 -11.41 -3.46 48.03
C LEU A 459 -11.98 -3.10 49.40
N LYS A 460 -12.92 -3.87 49.93
CA LYS A 460 -13.48 -3.68 51.26
C LYS A 460 -12.42 -3.87 52.34
N ASN A 461 -11.61 -4.92 52.25
CA ASN A 461 -10.51 -5.18 53.20
C ASN A 461 -9.46 -4.07 53.16
N PHE A 462 -9.15 -3.53 51.95
CA PHE A 462 -8.25 -2.37 51.83
C PHE A 462 -8.82 -1.14 52.57
N GLN A 463 -10.10 -0.81 52.37
CA GLN A 463 -10.73 0.31 53.05
C GLN A 463 -10.77 0.11 54.59
N GLN A 464 -11.10 -1.10 55.04
CA GLN A 464 -11.10 -1.42 56.49
C GLN A 464 -9.72 -1.28 57.12
N SER A 465 -8.65 -1.62 56.39
CA SER A 465 -7.27 -1.43 56.85
C SER A 465 -6.96 0.05 57.05
N LEU A 466 -7.36 0.90 56.12
CA LEU A 466 -7.20 2.35 56.26
C LEU A 466 -7.99 2.92 57.43
N ASP A 467 -9.25 2.50 57.61
CA ASP A 467 -10.13 2.92 58.67
C ASP A 467 -9.59 2.47 60.06
N SER A 468 -8.81 1.39 60.10
CA SER A 468 -8.14 0.87 61.31
C SER A 468 -6.79 1.51 61.59
N GLY A 469 -6.37 2.50 60.77
CA GLY A 469 -5.13 3.26 60.99
C GLY A 469 -3.87 2.61 60.46
N VAL A 470 -3.98 1.60 59.55
CA VAL A 470 -2.85 1.05 58.83
C VAL A 470 -2.37 2.09 57.80
N GLU A 471 -1.06 2.27 57.70
CA GLU A 471 -0.46 3.15 56.70
C GLU A 471 -0.92 2.77 55.29
N GLU A 472 -1.30 3.76 54.47
CA GLU A 472 -1.83 3.54 53.10
C GLU A 472 -0.90 2.68 52.24
N HIS A 473 0.42 2.89 52.36
CA HIS A 473 1.41 2.14 51.63
C HIS A 473 1.39 0.65 51.99
N GLU A 474 1.28 0.30 53.27
CA GLU A 474 1.21 -1.09 53.74
C GLU A 474 -0.10 -1.75 53.30
N ALA A 475 -1.22 -1.07 53.46
CA ALA A 475 -2.54 -1.54 52.99
C ALA A 475 -2.58 -1.76 51.48
N ALA A 476 -1.93 -0.88 50.68
CA ALA A 476 -1.82 -1.00 49.22
C ALA A 476 -1.01 -2.23 48.82
N ILE A 477 0.08 -2.55 49.49
CA ILE A 477 0.88 -3.77 49.21
C ILE A 477 0.03 -5.02 49.38
N VAL A 478 -0.79 -5.11 50.42
CA VAL A 478 -1.67 -6.27 50.68
C VAL A 478 -2.74 -6.38 49.57
N ARG A 479 -3.40 -5.25 49.27
CA ARG A 479 -4.38 -5.16 48.18
C ARG A 479 -3.77 -5.62 46.84
N ASP A 480 -2.63 -5.08 46.46
CA ASP A 480 -1.99 -5.31 45.19
C ASP A 480 -1.53 -6.78 45.03
N LYS A 481 -1.06 -7.39 46.14
CA LYS A 481 -0.75 -8.82 46.20
C LYS A 481 -2.00 -9.68 45.99
N ALA A 482 -3.12 -9.32 46.62
CA ALA A 482 -4.39 -10.03 46.42
C ALA A 482 -4.93 -9.85 45.00
N MET A 483 -4.86 -8.63 44.46
CA MET A 483 -5.23 -8.34 43.08
C MET A 483 -4.36 -9.10 42.07
N ALA A 484 -3.06 -9.18 42.28
CA ALA A 484 -2.15 -9.97 41.45
C ALA A 484 -2.51 -11.45 41.44
N LYS A 485 -2.85 -12.01 42.62
CA LYS A 485 -3.32 -13.41 42.71
C LYS A 485 -4.62 -13.65 41.94
N LEU A 486 -5.58 -12.72 42.04
CA LEU A 486 -6.83 -12.79 41.31
C LEU A 486 -6.62 -12.66 39.80
N THR A 487 -5.70 -11.80 39.38
CA THR A 487 -5.28 -11.65 37.97
C THR A 487 -4.69 -12.94 37.43
N LEU A 488 -3.74 -13.55 38.14
CA LEU A 488 -3.12 -14.82 37.72
C LEU A 488 -4.14 -15.96 37.59
N ARG A 489 -5.15 -15.98 38.48
CA ARG A 489 -6.24 -16.94 38.38
C ARG A 489 -7.05 -16.72 37.12
N TYR A 490 -7.44 -15.45 36.85
CA TYR A 490 -8.18 -15.07 35.65
C TYR A 490 -7.41 -15.42 34.36
N GLU A 491 -6.12 -15.12 34.32
CA GLU A 491 -5.24 -15.44 33.19
C GLU A 491 -5.17 -16.94 32.93
N ARG A 492 -5.06 -17.74 33.99
CA ARG A 492 -4.98 -19.21 33.88
C ARG A 492 -6.32 -19.83 33.46
N GLU A 493 -7.43 -19.35 33.99
CA GLU A 493 -8.74 -19.98 33.79
C GLU A 493 -9.41 -19.51 32.49
N LEU A 494 -9.20 -18.25 32.06
CA LEU A 494 -9.98 -17.63 30.99
C LEU A 494 -9.17 -16.95 29.90
N LEU A 495 -7.91 -16.61 30.12
CA LEU A 495 -7.06 -16.02 29.09
C LEU A 495 -6.18 -17.10 28.43
N ASN A 496 -6.79 -18.01 27.72
CA ASN A 496 -6.15 -19.12 27.03
C ASN A 496 -6.98 -19.54 25.80
N PRO A 497 -6.48 -20.37 24.89
CA PRO A 497 -7.19 -20.77 23.69
C PRO A 497 -8.18 -21.95 23.90
N GLU A 498 -8.29 -22.54 25.10
CA GLU A 498 -9.05 -23.79 25.32
C GLU A 498 -10.53 -23.67 24.99
N GLU A 499 -11.18 -22.58 25.40
CA GLU A 499 -12.59 -22.35 25.12
C GLU A 499 -12.82 -22.15 23.62
N ALA A 500 -11.97 -21.40 22.94
CA ALA A 500 -12.04 -21.17 21.50
C ALA A 500 -11.87 -22.48 20.70
N LEU A 501 -10.97 -23.36 21.15
CA LEU A 501 -10.84 -24.71 20.58
C LEU A 501 -12.09 -25.54 20.80
N ARG A 502 -12.63 -25.55 22.02
CA ARG A 502 -13.85 -26.30 22.35
C ARG A 502 -15.06 -25.85 21.55
N LEU A 503 -15.16 -24.55 21.25
CA LEU A 503 -16.22 -23.97 20.44
C LEU A 503 -16.00 -24.12 18.93
N GLY A 504 -14.81 -24.60 18.50
CA GLY A 504 -14.46 -24.68 17.08
C GLY A 504 -14.10 -23.33 16.44
N SER A 505 -13.95 -22.28 17.23
CA SER A 505 -13.53 -20.94 16.75
C SER A 505 -12.04 -20.89 16.41
N VAL A 506 -11.24 -21.79 16.99
CA VAL A 506 -9.83 -22.04 16.64
C VAL A 506 -9.73 -23.45 16.08
N SER A 507 -9.10 -23.59 14.92
CA SER A 507 -8.96 -24.86 14.21
C SER A 507 -7.93 -25.80 14.88
N SER A 508 -6.80 -25.26 15.30
CA SER A 508 -5.78 -26.01 16.06
C SER A 508 -4.76 -25.09 16.72
N ILE A 509 -4.00 -25.65 17.68
CA ILE A 509 -2.82 -25.02 18.25
C ILE A 509 -1.60 -25.29 17.37
N VAL A 510 -0.79 -24.27 17.19
CA VAL A 510 0.48 -24.32 16.46
C VAL A 510 1.63 -24.08 17.44
N MET A 511 2.58 -25.00 17.50
CA MET A 511 3.74 -24.82 18.35
C MET A 511 4.75 -23.85 17.72
N PRO A 512 5.44 -23.02 18.53
CA PRO A 512 6.52 -22.17 18.06
C PRO A 512 7.53 -22.92 17.17
N GLY A 513 7.97 -22.30 16.10
CA GLY A 513 8.85 -22.92 15.09
C GLY A 513 8.10 -23.69 13.99
N HIS A 514 6.79 -23.90 14.13
CA HIS A 514 5.97 -24.60 13.15
C HIS A 514 4.96 -23.71 12.43
N SER A 515 4.94 -22.39 12.71
CA SER A 515 3.94 -21.48 12.13
C SER A 515 4.02 -21.41 10.62
N ARG A 516 5.23 -21.32 10.06
CA ARG A 516 5.44 -21.32 8.61
C ARG A 516 4.90 -22.60 7.97
N LYS A 517 5.18 -23.77 8.54
CA LYS A 517 4.70 -25.07 8.06
C LYS A 517 3.18 -25.15 8.05
N VAL A 518 2.55 -24.84 9.16
CA VAL A 518 1.09 -24.97 9.31
C VAL A 518 0.34 -23.99 8.41
N LEU A 519 0.73 -22.72 8.43
CA LEU A 519 0.12 -21.70 7.57
C LEU A 519 0.37 -22.00 6.08
N GLY A 520 1.56 -22.42 5.72
CA GLY A 520 1.91 -22.74 4.35
C GLY A 520 1.15 -23.95 3.80
N ASN A 521 0.98 -25.01 4.58
CA ASN A 521 0.21 -26.18 4.19
C ASN A 521 -1.29 -25.83 4.04
N ALA A 522 -1.85 -25.05 4.96
CA ALA A 522 -3.22 -24.57 4.86
C ALA A 522 -3.41 -23.67 3.63
N LEU A 523 -2.49 -22.74 3.38
CA LEU A 523 -2.49 -21.89 2.20
C LEU A 523 -2.44 -22.70 0.91
N CYS A 524 -1.51 -23.65 0.80
CA CYS A 524 -1.39 -24.53 -0.36
C CYS A 524 -2.66 -25.35 -0.59
N TYR A 525 -3.29 -25.85 0.48
CA TYR A 525 -4.58 -26.54 0.39
C TYR A 525 -5.67 -25.63 -0.18
N LEU A 526 -5.83 -24.43 0.36
CA LEU A 526 -6.84 -23.47 -0.09
C LEU A 526 -6.61 -23.02 -1.54
N LEU A 527 -5.36 -22.75 -1.92
CA LEU A 527 -5.02 -22.32 -3.29
C LEU A 527 -5.31 -23.38 -4.35
N ARG A 528 -5.28 -24.69 -4.02
CA ARG A 528 -5.69 -25.76 -4.97
C ARG A 528 -7.16 -25.70 -5.32
N HIS A 529 -7.99 -25.17 -4.43
CA HIS A 529 -9.45 -25.08 -4.60
C HIS A 529 -9.93 -23.69 -4.96
N TYR A 530 -9.06 -22.69 -4.89
CA TYR A 530 -9.36 -21.31 -5.24
C TYR A 530 -9.20 -21.07 -6.74
N GLN A 531 -10.19 -20.43 -7.33
CA GLN A 531 -10.17 -20.01 -8.73
C GLN A 531 -10.14 -18.47 -8.78
N PRO A 532 -9.06 -17.86 -9.28
CA PRO A 532 -9.02 -16.42 -9.51
C PRO A 532 -10.20 -15.98 -10.38
N SER A 533 -10.91 -14.96 -9.96
CA SER A 533 -12.07 -14.46 -10.67
C SER A 533 -12.25 -12.96 -10.42
N ALA A 534 -12.70 -12.24 -11.45
CA ALA A 534 -13.16 -10.88 -11.25
C ALA A 534 -14.34 -10.85 -10.26
N MET A 535 -14.36 -9.88 -9.38
CA MET A 535 -15.52 -9.63 -8.53
C MET A 535 -16.71 -9.21 -9.38
N GLY A 536 -17.87 -9.82 -9.17
CA GLY A 536 -19.11 -9.41 -9.84
C GLY A 536 -19.54 -8.01 -9.45
N GLY A 537 -19.97 -7.22 -10.42
CA GLY A 537 -20.38 -5.83 -10.24
C GLY A 537 -19.22 -4.82 -10.19
N PRO A 538 -19.53 -3.53 -10.04
CA PRO A 538 -18.53 -2.47 -10.03
C PRO A 538 -17.79 -2.40 -8.69
N GLN A 539 -16.94 -3.37 -8.42
CA GLN A 539 -16.02 -3.35 -7.29
C GLN A 539 -14.90 -2.35 -7.58
N ARG A 540 -14.60 -1.51 -6.62
CA ARG A 540 -13.63 -0.42 -6.73
C ARG A 540 -12.72 -0.39 -5.51
N GLU A 541 -11.49 0.03 -5.74
CA GLU A 541 -10.52 0.29 -4.68
C GLU A 541 -10.95 1.42 -3.74
#